data_29d902d67aee7bac545b13bbc9556d0d
#
_entry.id   29d902d67aee7bac545b13bbc9556d0d
#
_cell.length_a   1.000
_cell.length_b   1.000
_cell.length_c   1.000
_cell.angle_alpha   90.00
_cell.angle_beta   90.00
_cell.angle_gamma   90.00
#
_symmetry.space_group_name_H-M   'P 1'
#
loop_
_entity.id
_entity.type
_entity.pdbx_description
1 polymer ?
#
loop_
_entity_poly.entity_id
_entity_poly.type
_entity_poly.pdbx_seq_one_letter_code
_entity_poly.pdbx_strand_id
1 'polypeptide(L)'
;GLIYDRNGELIADNMPTFQLTLTKERVENLDATLAKLDELVGLSDEEIASFKKRMSRRQRPFESVPVLYRLTPEEIARVSVNNYALPGVEIEARLVRHYPNGELMAHALGSVRRINEEDAKTLDSVAYSGTDHLGKLGVEKFYEKQLLGTVGYQQVETDARGRVMKVLDSVPPRPGEDLTLHVDVGLQKAASEALGDRRGTVVALDPATGGILALVSKPSYDPNLFVTGIDYQSYAELRDSGDVPLFNRALQGQYEPGSTLKPFIALTGLMTGTTTPEFTIHDDPGWFKLPNNSRLYRDWNWKKDGRGGHGDVNLQKAIYRSCNVYFFDLAVKLGIDRIHENLALFGFGLNTAIDLPEARSGLLPSRDWKRATRGLPWYPGDTVNIGIGQGDMLVTPLQLATAVATLANRGKTVVPRMLKSGVELPEQAKAKQLDDVEQVPEQFWDLIFESMGMVVHRGNMGFGENGTAWAYIGRNIAYQMAGKSGTAQVVGIPQGEEYDEEELAERHRKHAWFVAFAPIEDPKIALAVLVENGGGGSAVASPVARKILDYYLLESRYKVAQLDD
;
A
#
# COMPACT_ATOMS: atom_id res chain seq x y z
N GLY A 1 -18.47 8.79 11.34
CA GLY A 1 -18.59 7.33 11.19
C GLY A 1 -17.41 6.58 11.78
N LEU A 2 -17.62 5.36 12.18
CA LEU A 2 -16.61 4.43 12.66
C LEU A 2 -16.08 3.58 11.51
N ILE A 3 -14.87 3.01 11.66
CA ILE A 3 -14.34 2.10 10.66
C ILE A 3 -13.99 0.78 11.34
N TYR A 4 -14.50 -0.31 10.78
CA TYR A 4 -14.30 -1.67 11.24
C TYR A 4 -13.49 -2.50 10.24
N ASP A 5 -12.77 -3.47 10.73
CA ASP A 5 -12.17 -4.53 9.90
C ASP A 5 -13.26 -5.51 9.40
N ARG A 6 -12.88 -6.48 8.58
CA ARG A 6 -13.82 -7.48 8.03
C ARG A 6 -14.51 -8.36 9.08
N ASN A 7 -13.94 -8.45 10.27
CA ASN A 7 -14.41 -9.28 11.40
C ASN A 7 -15.18 -8.47 12.44
N GLY A 8 -15.36 -7.15 12.22
CA GLY A 8 -16.04 -6.24 13.15
C GLY A 8 -15.11 -5.67 14.24
N GLU A 9 -13.79 -5.80 14.10
CA GLU A 9 -12.83 -5.15 14.98
C GLU A 9 -12.74 -3.65 14.65
N LEU A 10 -12.82 -2.81 15.68
CA LEU A 10 -12.79 -1.36 15.52
C LEU A 10 -11.38 -0.87 15.20
N ILE A 11 -11.20 -0.22 14.05
CA ILE A 11 -9.88 0.23 13.56
C ILE A 11 -9.77 1.75 13.43
N ALA A 12 -10.88 2.46 13.45
CA ALA A 12 -10.90 3.91 13.65
C ALA A 12 -12.17 4.33 14.38
N ASP A 13 -12.02 5.07 15.47
CA ASP A 13 -13.10 5.58 16.30
C ASP A 13 -12.97 7.09 16.55
N ASN A 14 -13.83 7.62 17.42
CA ASN A 14 -13.77 9.02 17.84
C ASN A 14 -13.74 9.06 19.36
N MET A 15 -12.61 9.48 19.93
CA MET A 15 -12.43 9.55 21.37
C MET A 15 -12.64 10.98 21.88
N PRO A 16 -13.24 11.15 23.06
CA PRO A 16 -13.31 12.45 23.70
C PRO A 16 -11.91 12.93 24.07
N THR A 17 -11.57 14.13 23.63
CA THR A 17 -10.38 14.86 24.07
C THR A 17 -10.82 16.20 24.66
N PHE A 18 -10.01 16.77 25.52
CA PHE A 18 -10.28 18.05 26.13
C PHE A 18 -9.35 19.11 25.56
N GLN A 19 -9.92 20.17 25.03
CA GLN A 19 -9.19 21.34 24.55
C GLN A 19 -9.34 22.51 25.49
N LEU A 20 -8.31 23.35 25.55
CA LEU A 20 -8.35 24.61 26.27
C LEU A 20 -8.76 25.70 25.30
N THR A 21 -9.83 26.40 25.59
CA THR A 21 -10.34 27.49 24.75
C THR A 21 -10.34 28.81 25.50
N LEU A 22 -10.30 29.92 24.77
CA LEU A 22 -10.36 31.27 25.31
C LEU A 22 -11.36 32.13 24.54
N THR A 23 -12.29 32.77 25.25
CA THR A 23 -13.25 33.72 24.69
C THR A 23 -12.76 35.14 24.91
N LYS A 24 -12.39 35.84 23.82
CA LYS A 24 -11.73 37.16 23.86
C LYS A 24 -12.51 38.21 24.65
N GLU A 25 -13.83 38.23 24.49
CA GLU A 25 -14.71 39.20 25.15
C GLU A 25 -14.67 39.14 26.68
N ARG A 26 -14.33 37.96 27.24
CA ARG A 26 -14.32 37.70 28.69
C ARG A 26 -12.93 37.90 29.33
N VAL A 27 -11.91 38.22 28.51
CA VAL A 27 -10.52 38.38 28.97
C VAL A 27 -10.12 39.82 28.96
N GLU A 28 -9.80 40.38 30.15
CA GLU A 28 -9.39 41.79 30.29
C GLU A 28 -7.96 42.03 29.81
N ASN A 29 -7.05 41.12 30.11
CA ASN A 29 -5.64 41.17 29.71
C ASN A 29 -5.17 39.82 29.15
N LEU A 30 -5.06 39.76 27.83
CA LEU A 30 -4.70 38.52 27.11
C LEU A 30 -3.31 38.00 27.48
N ASP A 31 -2.32 38.90 27.54
CA ASP A 31 -0.93 38.48 27.81
C ASP A 31 -0.76 38.00 29.26
N ALA A 32 -1.43 38.60 30.23
CA ALA A 32 -1.44 38.13 31.61
C ALA A 32 -2.16 36.76 31.75
N THR A 33 -3.25 36.54 31.00
CA THR A 33 -3.95 35.25 30.98
C THR A 33 -3.08 34.16 30.37
N LEU A 34 -2.39 34.46 29.26
CA LEU A 34 -1.48 33.50 28.62
C LEU A 34 -0.29 33.15 29.51
N ALA A 35 0.31 34.13 30.20
CA ALA A 35 1.40 33.89 31.15
C ALA A 35 0.95 32.96 32.29
N LYS A 36 -0.27 33.13 32.79
CA LYS A 36 -0.83 32.31 33.83
C LYS A 36 -1.18 30.89 33.33
N LEU A 37 -1.64 30.76 32.08
CA LEU A 37 -1.84 29.46 31.44
C LEU A 37 -0.53 28.75 31.23
N ASP A 38 0.55 29.44 30.83
CA ASP A 38 1.88 28.89 30.70
C ASP A 38 2.39 28.30 32.02
N GLU A 39 2.20 28.98 33.15
CA GLU A 39 2.53 28.44 34.48
C GLU A 39 1.77 27.12 34.79
N LEU A 40 0.54 26.97 34.31
CA LEU A 40 -0.32 25.83 34.63
C LEU A 40 -0.15 24.65 33.68
N VAL A 41 0.05 24.90 32.40
CA VAL A 41 0.05 23.86 31.34
C VAL A 41 1.32 23.87 30.49
N GLY A 42 2.27 24.79 30.70
CA GLY A 42 3.57 24.82 30.02
C GLY A 42 3.45 25.12 28.53
N LEU A 43 2.86 26.26 28.17
CA LEU A 43 2.69 26.68 26.77
C LEU A 43 4.04 26.98 26.12
N SER A 44 4.32 26.38 24.99
CA SER A 44 5.49 26.74 24.17
C SER A 44 5.29 28.10 23.47
N ASP A 45 6.40 28.75 23.12
CA ASP A 45 6.37 30.00 22.33
C ASP A 45 5.64 29.82 20.99
N GLU A 46 5.77 28.64 20.37
CA GLU A 46 5.10 28.29 19.11
C GLU A 46 3.58 28.16 19.29
N GLU A 47 3.11 27.57 20.38
CA GLU A 47 1.68 27.46 20.69
C GLU A 47 1.06 28.83 20.97
N ILE A 48 1.76 29.67 21.72
CA ILE A 48 1.36 31.06 21.97
C ILE A 48 1.28 31.84 20.65
N ALA A 49 2.29 31.78 19.81
CA ALA A 49 2.33 32.43 18.50
C ALA A 49 1.20 31.94 17.59
N SER A 50 0.99 30.64 17.53
CA SER A 50 -0.10 30.01 16.77
C SER A 50 -1.49 30.43 17.29
N PHE A 51 -1.66 30.50 18.60
CA PHE A 51 -2.88 30.98 19.21
C PHE A 51 -3.13 32.48 18.86
N LYS A 52 -2.12 33.36 19.02
CA LYS A 52 -2.23 34.79 18.65
C LYS A 52 -2.57 34.95 17.16
N LYS A 53 -2.02 34.13 16.28
CA LYS A 53 -2.37 34.09 14.85
C LYS A 53 -3.83 33.68 14.63
N ARG A 54 -4.35 32.69 15.37
CA ARG A 54 -5.78 32.31 15.31
C ARG A 54 -6.68 33.44 15.77
N MET A 55 -6.34 34.07 16.89
CA MET A 55 -7.08 35.23 17.47
C MET A 55 -7.10 36.45 16.55
N SER A 56 -6.13 36.63 15.67
CA SER A 56 -6.07 37.77 14.73
C SER A 56 -6.99 37.58 13.51
N ARG A 57 -7.53 36.39 13.28
CA ARG A 57 -8.50 36.15 12.21
C ARG A 57 -9.84 36.78 12.55
N ARG A 58 -10.64 37.11 11.50
CA ARG A 58 -11.96 37.69 11.68
C ARG A 58 -12.90 36.68 12.35
N GLN A 59 -13.20 36.92 13.62
CA GLN A 59 -14.06 36.06 14.44
C GLN A 59 -15.07 36.95 15.21
N ARG A 60 -16.16 36.33 15.66
CA ARG A 60 -17.11 36.98 16.52
C ARG A 60 -16.51 37.14 17.93
N PRO A 61 -16.68 38.28 18.65
CA PRO A 61 -16.03 38.52 19.94
C PRO A 61 -16.33 37.46 21.02
N PHE A 62 -17.49 36.82 20.93
CA PHE A 62 -17.99 35.83 21.89
C PHE A 62 -17.63 34.38 21.49
N GLU A 63 -16.95 34.19 20.36
CA GLU A 63 -16.52 32.86 19.88
C GLU A 63 -15.26 32.40 20.62
N SER A 64 -15.27 31.16 21.14
CA SER A 64 -14.10 30.58 21.81
C SER A 64 -13.04 30.17 20.80
N VAL A 65 -11.78 30.46 21.13
CA VAL A 65 -10.62 30.13 20.29
C VAL A 65 -9.76 29.09 21.00
N PRO A 66 -9.39 27.95 20.38
CA PRO A 66 -8.53 26.97 21.02
C PRO A 66 -7.14 27.54 21.32
N VAL A 67 -6.71 27.45 22.57
CA VAL A 67 -5.33 27.72 23.03
C VAL A 67 -4.50 26.44 22.84
N LEU A 68 -4.95 25.33 23.47
CA LEU A 68 -4.42 23.97 23.31
C LEU A 68 -5.53 23.04 22.84
N TYR A 69 -5.18 22.11 21.95
CA TYR A 69 -6.14 21.17 21.38
C TYR A 69 -6.25 19.85 22.15
N ARG A 70 -5.30 19.60 23.04
CA ARG A 70 -5.30 18.42 23.90
C ARG A 70 -4.74 18.79 25.26
N LEU A 71 -5.48 18.44 26.29
CA LEU A 71 -5.04 18.52 27.68
C LEU A 71 -4.89 17.12 28.25
N THR A 72 -3.85 16.92 29.04
CA THR A 72 -3.71 15.74 29.88
C THR A 72 -4.66 15.83 31.11
N PRO A 73 -4.98 14.70 31.76
CA PRO A 73 -5.79 14.72 32.99
C PRO A 73 -5.22 15.64 34.09
N GLU A 74 -3.91 15.73 34.19
CA GLU A 74 -3.20 16.58 35.15
C GLU A 74 -3.35 18.07 34.81
N GLU A 75 -3.30 18.43 33.52
CA GLU A 75 -3.51 19.81 33.06
C GLU A 75 -4.97 20.20 33.24
N ILE A 76 -5.92 19.31 32.93
CA ILE A 76 -7.34 19.53 33.19
C ILE A 76 -7.56 19.86 34.66
N ALA A 77 -6.98 19.05 35.57
CA ALA A 77 -7.11 19.28 37.00
C ALA A 77 -6.51 20.63 37.42
N ARG A 78 -5.30 20.97 36.93
CA ARG A 78 -4.64 22.24 37.26
C ARG A 78 -5.43 23.44 36.78
N VAL A 79 -5.92 23.42 35.54
CA VAL A 79 -6.76 24.52 34.99
C VAL A 79 -8.08 24.61 35.73
N SER A 80 -8.76 23.48 36.00
CA SER A 80 -10.05 23.45 36.68
C SER A 80 -10.01 24.06 38.08
N VAL A 81 -8.98 23.71 38.87
CA VAL A 81 -8.79 24.28 40.22
C VAL A 81 -8.51 25.80 40.17
N ASN A 82 -7.84 26.28 39.14
CA ASN A 82 -7.50 27.68 38.98
C ASN A 82 -8.48 28.47 38.10
N ASN A 83 -9.60 27.89 37.71
CA ASN A 83 -10.57 28.52 36.78
C ASN A 83 -11.12 29.86 37.28
N TYR A 84 -11.25 30.04 38.62
CA TYR A 84 -11.67 31.28 39.23
C TYR A 84 -10.78 32.50 38.87
N ALA A 85 -9.52 32.26 38.54
CA ALA A 85 -8.50 33.23 38.19
C ALA A 85 -8.25 33.35 36.68
N LEU A 86 -9.04 32.64 35.86
CA LEU A 86 -8.91 32.53 34.41
C LEU A 86 -10.22 32.89 33.70
N PRO A 87 -10.73 34.15 33.86
CA PRO A 87 -11.98 34.53 33.22
C PRO A 87 -11.86 34.38 31.68
N GLY A 88 -12.88 33.76 31.08
CA GLY A 88 -12.91 33.51 29.63
C GLY A 88 -12.14 32.31 29.13
N VAL A 89 -11.48 31.58 30.01
CA VAL A 89 -10.86 30.29 29.70
C VAL A 89 -11.81 29.15 30.05
N GLU A 90 -12.01 28.24 29.12
CA GLU A 90 -12.91 27.09 29.29
C GLU A 90 -12.23 25.80 28.83
N ILE A 91 -12.61 24.68 29.43
CA ILE A 91 -12.21 23.33 28.99
C ILE A 91 -13.40 22.75 28.25
N GLU A 92 -13.23 22.51 26.97
CA GLU A 92 -14.27 21.92 26.11
C GLU A 92 -13.92 20.49 25.73
N ALA A 93 -14.88 19.56 25.90
CA ALA A 93 -14.78 18.22 25.38
C ALA A 93 -15.11 18.20 23.87
N ARG A 94 -14.25 17.59 23.09
CA ARG A 94 -14.49 17.35 21.65
C ARG A 94 -14.19 15.91 21.28
N LEU A 95 -14.92 15.38 20.31
CA LEU A 95 -14.61 14.10 19.71
C LEU A 95 -13.51 14.28 18.67
N VAL A 96 -12.45 13.50 18.80
CA VAL A 96 -11.30 13.55 17.91
C VAL A 96 -11.08 12.13 17.35
N ARG A 97 -10.76 12.06 16.07
CA ARG A 97 -10.46 10.79 15.40
C ARG A 97 -9.31 10.07 16.10
N HIS A 98 -9.46 8.77 16.30
CA HIS A 98 -8.47 7.94 16.96
C HIS A 98 -8.30 6.62 16.22
N TYR A 99 -7.06 6.15 16.13
CA TYR A 99 -6.65 4.92 15.45
C TYR A 99 -6.04 3.96 16.47
N PRO A 100 -6.84 2.99 16.98
CA PRO A 100 -6.39 2.08 18.06
C PRO A 100 -5.15 1.26 17.69
N ASN A 101 -4.99 0.93 16.41
CA ASN A 101 -3.89 0.12 15.91
C ASN A 101 -2.66 0.94 15.49
N GLY A 102 -2.67 2.27 15.66
CA GLY A 102 -1.52 3.15 15.41
C GLY A 102 -0.80 2.90 14.08
N GLU A 103 0.51 2.71 14.16
CA GLU A 103 1.40 2.49 13.01
C GLU A 103 0.99 1.32 12.11
N LEU A 104 0.35 0.29 12.69
CA LEU A 104 -0.03 -0.92 11.96
C LEU A 104 -0.99 -0.62 10.80
N MET A 105 -1.90 0.35 10.99
CA MET A 105 -2.96 0.66 10.05
C MET A 105 -2.77 1.97 9.28
N ALA A 106 -1.74 2.76 9.58
CA ALA A 106 -1.54 4.09 9.02
C ALA A 106 -1.61 4.15 7.49
N HIS A 107 -0.90 3.24 6.81
CA HIS A 107 -0.84 3.20 5.36
C HIS A 107 -2.07 2.53 4.71
N ALA A 108 -2.82 1.73 5.46
CA ALA A 108 -4.04 1.09 4.99
C ALA A 108 -5.24 2.03 5.09
N LEU A 109 -5.37 2.77 6.21
CA LEU A 109 -6.50 3.67 6.46
C LEU A 109 -6.27 5.08 5.92
N GLY A 110 -5.03 5.54 5.93
CA GLY A 110 -4.72 6.94 5.79
C GLY A 110 -4.92 7.70 7.11
N SER A 111 -5.26 8.97 7.03
CA SER A 111 -5.45 9.77 8.26
C SER A 111 -6.30 11.02 8.06
N VAL A 112 -7.01 11.37 9.12
CA VAL A 112 -7.62 12.66 9.32
C VAL A 112 -6.57 13.64 9.84
N ARG A 113 -6.58 14.87 9.35
CA ARG A 113 -5.70 15.96 9.79
C ARG A 113 -6.47 17.26 9.90
N ARG A 114 -5.86 18.25 10.53
CA ARG A 114 -6.47 19.56 10.66
C ARG A 114 -6.59 20.28 9.32
N ILE A 115 -7.70 20.98 9.16
CA ILE A 115 -7.97 21.83 7.99
C ILE A 115 -6.95 22.98 7.98
N ASN A 116 -6.20 23.09 6.90
CA ASN A 116 -5.26 24.20 6.68
C ASN A 116 -5.90 25.34 5.87
N GLU A 117 -5.14 26.41 5.62
CA GLU A 117 -5.63 27.58 4.88
C GLU A 117 -5.97 27.29 3.40
N GLU A 118 -5.33 26.31 2.80
CA GLU A 118 -5.63 25.89 1.41
C GLU A 118 -6.89 25.05 1.35
N ASP A 119 -7.05 24.11 2.27
CA ASP A 119 -8.27 23.31 2.38
C ASP A 119 -9.51 24.20 2.56
N ALA A 120 -9.42 25.18 3.46
CA ALA A 120 -10.52 26.11 3.75
C ALA A 120 -11.02 26.91 2.53
N LYS A 121 -10.22 27.03 1.48
CA LYS A 121 -10.64 27.71 0.22
C LYS A 121 -11.58 26.87 -0.63
N THR A 122 -11.53 25.55 -0.49
CA THR A 122 -12.25 24.58 -1.35
C THR A 122 -13.38 23.86 -0.61
N LEU A 123 -13.38 23.88 0.73
CA LEU A 123 -14.37 23.21 1.55
C LEU A 123 -15.67 24.01 1.65
N ASP A 124 -16.77 23.26 1.76
CA ASP A 124 -18.07 23.84 2.12
C ASP A 124 -18.05 24.30 3.58
N SER A 125 -18.05 25.61 3.78
CA SER A 125 -17.98 26.22 5.12
C SER A 125 -19.15 25.86 6.04
N VAL A 126 -20.30 25.47 5.49
CA VAL A 126 -21.47 25.03 6.27
C VAL A 126 -21.29 23.59 6.72
N ALA A 127 -20.95 22.69 5.80
CA ALA A 127 -20.73 21.27 6.12
C ALA A 127 -19.60 21.06 7.15
N TYR A 128 -18.55 21.88 7.08
CA TYR A 128 -17.40 21.81 7.99
C TYR A 128 -17.46 22.78 9.18
N SER A 129 -18.61 23.45 9.41
CA SER A 129 -18.74 24.39 10.53
C SER A 129 -18.61 23.73 11.92
N GLY A 130 -18.85 22.43 12.01
CA GLY A 130 -18.77 21.64 13.26
C GLY A 130 -17.44 20.95 13.51
N THR A 131 -16.48 21.02 12.57
CA THR A 131 -15.19 20.35 12.67
C THR A 131 -14.05 21.21 12.14
N ASP A 132 -12.85 21.00 12.68
CA ASP A 132 -11.59 21.57 12.18
C ASP A 132 -10.69 20.47 11.54
N HIS A 133 -11.25 19.31 11.24
CA HIS A 133 -10.55 18.15 10.71
C HIS A 133 -11.09 17.73 9.34
N LEU A 134 -10.23 17.10 8.55
CA LEU A 134 -10.50 16.60 7.19
C LEU A 134 -9.71 15.32 6.92
N GLY A 135 -10.31 14.35 6.30
CA GLY A 135 -9.61 13.18 5.75
C GLY A 135 -8.63 13.58 4.67
N LYS A 136 -7.34 13.32 4.89
CA LYS A 136 -6.26 13.77 4.00
C LYS A 136 -5.67 12.68 3.14
N LEU A 137 -5.69 11.45 3.61
CA LEU A 137 -5.08 10.30 2.98
C LEU A 137 -6.00 9.08 3.05
N GLY A 138 -5.85 8.16 2.10
CA GLY A 138 -6.41 6.82 2.09
C GLY A 138 -7.94 6.77 2.13
N VAL A 139 -8.44 5.80 2.87
CA VAL A 139 -9.87 5.55 3.11
C VAL A 139 -10.56 6.76 3.73
N GLU A 140 -9.91 7.40 4.72
CA GLU A 140 -10.44 8.61 5.37
C GLU A 140 -10.69 9.74 4.38
N LYS A 141 -9.81 9.93 3.40
CA LYS A 141 -9.97 10.93 2.35
C LYS A 141 -11.04 10.55 1.34
N PHE A 142 -11.07 9.29 0.93
CA PHE A 142 -11.98 8.85 -0.12
C PHE A 142 -13.44 8.86 0.36
N TYR A 143 -13.67 8.40 1.59
CA TYR A 143 -15.00 8.32 2.22
C TYR A 143 -15.30 9.49 3.17
N GLU A 144 -14.59 10.60 3.07
CA GLU A 144 -14.74 11.79 3.93
C GLU A 144 -16.19 12.22 4.08
N LYS A 145 -16.93 12.35 2.97
CA LYS A 145 -18.32 12.83 2.97
C LYS A 145 -19.27 11.91 3.72
N GLN A 146 -19.03 10.60 3.62
CA GLN A 146 -19.84 9.59 4.31
C GLN A 146 -19.49 9.55 5.81
N LEU A 147 -18.19 9.60 6.14
CA LEU A 147 -17.69 9.56 7.51
C LEU A 147 -17.98 10.82 8.32
N LEU A 148 -18.00 12.00 7.66
CA LEU A 148 -18.18 13.30 8.32
C LEU A 148 -19.56 13.43 8.99
N GLY A 149 -20.64 12.96 8.36
CA GLY A 149 -22.00 13.18 8.79
C GLY A 149 -22.54 14.56 8.42
N THR A 150 -23.58 14.96 9.11
CA THR A 150 -24.25 16.25 8.84
C THR A 150 -24.33 17.09 10.11
N VAL A 151 -23.88 18.32 10.02
CA VAL A 151 -23.96 19.26 11.16
C VAL A 151 -25.41 19.59 11.53
N GLY A 152 -25.67 19.66 12.83
CA GLY A 152 -26.90 20.23 13.34
C GLY A 152 -26.86 21.78 13.34
N TYR A 153 -27.99 22.41 13.52
CA TYR A 153 -28.06 23.85 13.66
C TYR A 153 -29.13 24.27 14.66
N GLN A 154 -28.94 25.45 15.23
CA GLN A 154 -29.93 26.09 16.10
C GLN A 154 -30.31 27.43 15.51
N GLN A 155 -31.61 27.68 15.45
CA GLN A 155 -32.14 29.00 15.19
C GLN A 155 -32.27 29.74 16.53
N VAL A 156 -31.58 30.84 16.65
CA VAL A 156 -31.50 31.59 17.92
C VAL A 156 -31.93 33.04 17.74
N GLU A 157 -32.58 33.60 18.75
CA GLU A 157 -32.79 35.03 18.89
C GLU A 157 -31.57 35.63 19.61
N THR A 158 -31.01 36.72 19.06
CA THR A 158 -29.82 37.36 19.62
C THR A 158 -30.10 38.83 19.98
N ASP A 159 -29.37 39.34 20.97
CA ASP A 159 -29.31 40.76 21.26
C ASP A 159 -28.54 41.56 20.19
N ALA A 160 -28.48 42.88 20.31
CA ALA A 160 -27.75 43.75 19.39
C ALA A 160 -26.23 43.49 19.35
N ARG A 161 -25.68 42.74 20.29
CA ARG A 161 -24.27 42.32 20.37
C ARG A 161 -24.05 40.91 19.85
N GLY A 162 -25.13 40.21 19.41
CA GLY A 162 -25.08 38.86 18.87
C GLY A 162 -25.07 37.75 19.93
N ARG A 163 -25.34 38.04 21.21
CA ARG A 163 -25.48 37.06 22.28
C ARG A 163 -26.82 36.34 22.18
N VAL A 164 -26.79 34.99 22.28
CA VAL A 164 -28.00 34.17 22.25
C VAL A 164 -28.89 34.50 23.45
N MET A 165 -30.10 34.96 23.17
CA MET A 165 -31.15 35.25 24.17
C MET A 165 -32.12 34.08 24.32
N LYS A 166 -32.45 33.42 23.20
CA LYS A 166 -33.40 32.31 23.18
C LYS A 166 -33.10 31.41 22.01
N VAL A 167 -33.19 30.10 22.21
CA VAL A 167 -33.21 29.09 21.14
C VAL A 167 -34.65 28.95 20.66
N LEU A 168 -34.88 29.21 19.38
CA LEU A 168 -36.21 29.14 18.74
C LEU A 168 -36.48 27.76 18.16
N ASP A 169 -35.45 27.16 17.54
CA ASP A 169 -35.51 25.84 16.94
C ASP A 169 -34.14 25.17 17.00
N SER A 170 -34.10 23.83 17.01
CA SER A 170 -32.85 23.03 17.05
C SER A 170 -32.97 21.76 16.25
N VAL A 171 -32.11 21.59 15.27
CA VAL A 171 -31.97 20.36 14.49
C VAL A 171 -30.69 19.65 14.96
N PRO A 172 -30.78 18.42 15.51
CA PRO A 172 -29.61 17.72 15.99
C PRO A 172 -28.70 17.28 14.84
N PRO A 173 -27.38 17.16 15.08
CA PRO A 173 -26.45 16.62 14.10
C PRO A 173 -26.77 15.14 13.82
N ARG A 174 -26.42 14.67 12.62
CA ARG A 174 -26.47 13.26 12.26
C ARG A 174 -25.05 12.73 12.16
N PRO A 175 -24.72 11.60 12.84
CA PRO A 175 -23.41 10.97 12.71
C PRO A 175 -23.17 10.53 11.27
N GLY A 176 -21.90 10.42 10.89
CA GLY A 176 -21.52 9.82 9.62
C GLY A 176 -21.78 8.31 9.59
N GLU A 177 -21.73 7.77 8.39
CA GLU A 177 -21.95 6.34 8.14
C GLU A 177 -20.73 5.52 8.56
N ASP A 178 -20.95 4.32 9.11
CA ASP A 178 -19.88 3.42 9.48
C ASP A 178 -19.44 2.58 8.28
N LEU A 179 -18.14 2.31 8.21
CA LEU A 179 -17.54 1.50 7.16
C LEU A 179 -17.04 0.17 7.71
N THR A 180 -17.26 -0.91 6.96
CA THR A 180 -16.55 -2.18 7.16
C THR A 180 -15.60 -2.40 5.99
N LEU A 181 -14.33 -2.60 6.29
CA LEU A 181 -13.30 -2.83 5.30
C LEU A 181 -13.05 -4.33 5.09
N HIS A 182 -12.43 -4.69 3.95
CA HIS A 182 -11.97 -6.06 3.71
C HIS A 182 -10.74 -6.43 4.54
N VAL A 183 -10.01 -5.45 5.04
CA VAL A 183 -8.78 -5.66 5.82
C VAL A 183 -9.09 -6.51 7.06
N ASP A 184 -8.16 -7.42 7.36
CA ASP A 184 -8.16 -8.26 8.57
C ASP A 184 -7.00 -7.81 9.45
N VAL A 185 -7.30 -7.27 10.64
CA VAL A 185 -6.28 -6.75 11.57
C VAL A 185 -5.29 -7.82 12.00
N GLY A 186 -5.75 -9.05 12.19
CA GLY A 186 -4.88 -10.17 12.55
C GLY A 186 -3.90 -10.51 11.43
N LEU A 187 -4.38 -10.56 10.18
CA LEU A 187 -3.53 -10.79 9.00
C LEU A 187 -2.57 -9.61 8.76
N GLN A 188 -3.04 -8.38 8.94
CA GLN A 188 -2.22 -7.17 8.86
C GLN A 188 -1.06 -7.22 9.86
N LYS A 189 -1.35 -7.64 11.10
CA LYS A 189 -0.35 -7.82 12.15
C LYS A 189 0.63 -8.94 11.81
N ALA A 190 0.14 -10.11 11.41
CA ALA A 190 0.99 -11.23 10.98
C ALA A 190 1.91 -10.83 9.81
N ALA A 191 1.41 -10.08 8.83
CA ALA A 191 2.19 -9.57 7.71
C ALA A 191 3.26 -8.56 8.16
N SER A 192 2.91 -7.65 9.06
CA SER A 192 3.84 -6.68 9.62
C SER A 192 4.97 -7.35 10.43
N GLU A 193 4.63 -8.33 11.28
CA GLU A 193 5.59 -9.11 12.05
C GLU A 193 6.48 -10.00 11.17
N ALA A 194 5.91 -10.60 10.12
CA ALA A 194 6.67 -11.41 9.16
C ALA A 194 7.71 -10.58 8.41
N LEU A 195 7.37 -9.32 8.05
CA LEU A 195 8.29 -8.39 7.42
C LEU A 195 9.40 -7.93 8.41
N GLY A 196 9.08 -7.85 9.73
CA GLY A 196 10.00 -7.40 10.78
C GLY A 196 10.41 -5.94 10.57
N ASP A 197 11.66 -5.60 10.85
CA ASP A 197 12.19 -4.22 10.73
C ASP A 197 12.68 -3.87 9.31
N ARG A 198 12.44 -4.76 8.33
CA ARG A 198 12.88 -4.54 6.95
C ARG A 198 12.04 -3.46 6.29
N ARG A 199 12.69 -2.64 5.49
CA ARG A 199 11.99 -1.75 4.54
C ARG A 199 11.30 -2.61 3.49
N GLY A 200 10.01 -2.38 3.29
CA GLY A 200 9.27 -3.17 2.32
C GLY A 200 7.76 -3.07 2.46
N THR A 201 7.07 -3.95 1.79
CA THR A 201 5.61 -3.93 1.77
C THR A 201 5.04 -5.33 1.53
N VAL A 202 3.83 -5.52 2.03
CA VAL A 202 2.98 -6.68 1.75
C VAL A 202 1.62 -6.16 1.29
N VAL A 203 1.15 -6.67 0.18
CA VAL A 203 -0.25 -6.50 -0.26
C VAL A 203 -0.85 -7.88 -0.45
N ALA A 204 -1.96 -8.15 0.23
CA ALA A 204 -2.72 -9.39 0.12
C ALA A 204 -4.17 -9.09 -0.26
N LEU A 205 -4.69 -9.83 -1.22
CA LEU A 205 -6.03 -9.68 -1.80
C LEU A 205 -6.81 -10.99 -1.69
N ASP A 206 -8.11 -10.86 -1.52
CA ASP A 206 -9.07 -11.92 -1.80
C ASP A 206 -9.28 -11.98 -3.32
N PRO A 207 -8.87 -13.06 -4.00
CA PRO A 207 -9.00 -13.16 -5.46
C PRO A 207 -10.46 -13.14 -5.93
N ALA A 208 -11.39 -13.65 -5.13
CA ALA A 208 -12.80 -13.72 -5.51
C ALA A 208 -13.48 -12.34 -5.55
N THR A 209 -13.07 -11.43 -4.68
CA THR A 209 -13.75 -10.14 -4.50
C THR A 209 -12.92 -8.92 -4.86
N GLY A 210 -11.60 -9.05 -4.98
CA GLY A 210 -10.67 -7.93 -5.08
C GLY A 210 -10.47 -7.18 -3.74
N GLY A 211 -11.05 -7.68 -2.64
CA GLY A 211 -10.92 -7.07 -1.33
C GLY A 211 -9.48 -7.13 -0.81
N ILE A 212 -8.97 -6.00 -0.34
CA ILE A 212 -7.61 -5.90 0.23
C ILE A 212 -7.66 -6.42 1.66
N LEU A 213 -7.06 -7.60 1.89
CA LEU A 213 -7.02 -8.30 3.18
C LEU A 213 -5.92 -7.75 4.10
N ALA A 214 -4.80 -7.35 3.51
CA ALA A 214 -3.71 -6.69 4.21
C ALA A 214 -2.95 -5.75 3.29
N LEU A 215 -2.53 -4.60 3.83
CA LEU A 215 -1.73 -3.58 3.16
C LEU A 215 -0.71 -3.02 4.15
N VAL A 216 0.48 -3.59 4.14
CA VAL A 216 1.59 -3.19 5.02
C VAL A 216 2.61 -2.40 4.23
N SER A 217 3.07 -1.28 4.76
CA SER A 217 4.21 -0.50 4.25
C SER A 217 5.12 -0.15 5.41
N LYS A 218 6.40 -0.52 5.34
CA LYS A 218 7.40 -0.28 6.40
C LYS A 218 8.63 0.45 5.88
N PRO A 219 9.24 1.30 6.75
CA PRO A 219 8.74 1.72 8.06
C PRO A 219 7.43 2.49 7.98
N SER A 220 6.70 2.59 9.09
CA SER A 220 5.41 3.27 9.21
C SER A 220 5.48 4.40 10.24
N TYR A 221 4.35 5.00 10.55
CA TYR A 221 4.22 6.10 11.51
C TYR A 221 2.88 6.02 12.23
N ASP A 222 2.78 6.63 13.42
CA ASP A 222 1.49 6.72 14.12
C ASP A 222 0.63 7.85 13.53
N PRO A 223 -0.53 7.54 12.91
CA PRO A 223 -1.42 8.56 12.34
C PRO A 223 -2.06 9.46 13.40
N ASN A 224 -2.16 9.02 14.66
CA ASN A 224 -2.70 9.81 15.77
C ASN A 224 -1.90 11.09 16.01
N LEU A 225 -0.60 11.12 15.72
CA LEU A 225 0.24 12.30 15.81
C LEU A 225 -0.27 13.46 14.94
N PHE A 226 -0.88 13.15 13.79
CA PHE A 226 -1.35 14.15 12.85
C PHE A 226 -2.76 14.67 13.16
N VAL A 227 -3.55 13.94 13.93
CA VAL A 227 -4.93 14.31 14.26
C VAL A 227 -4.96 15.52 15.17
N THR A 228 -4.21 15.49 16.25
CA THR A 228 -4.17 16.61 17.21
C THR A 228 -3.18 17.71 16.84
N GLY A 229 -2.35 17.46 15.83
CA GLY A 229 -1.24 18.29 15.39
C GLY A 229 0.08 17.72 15.88
N ILE A 230 0.96 17.41 14.92
CA ILE A 230 2.31 16.94 15.21
C ILE A 230 3.23 18.15 15.46
N ASP A 231 4.10 18.05 16.46
CA ASP A 231 5.13 19.04 16.70
C ASP A 231 6.20 19.06 15.60
N TYR A 232 6.94 20.14 15.50
CA TYR A 232 7.92 20.33 14.43
C TYR A 232 9.05 19.30 14.46
N GLN A 233 9.53 18.92 15.65
CA GLN A 233 10.63 17.98 15.80
C GLN A 233 10.20 16.58 15.36
N SER A 234 9.09 16.07 15.88
CA SER A 234 8.52 14.76 15.50
C SER A 234 8.20 14.70 14.00
N TYR A 235 7.68 15.79 13.43
CA TYR A 235 7.45 15.85 11.99
C TYR A 235 8.75 15.85 11.18
N ALA A 236 9.76 16.58 11.63
CA ALA A 236 11.07 16.62 10.96
C ALA A 236 11.75 15.23 10.98
N GLU A 237 11.67 14.51 12.10
CA GLU A 237 12.17 13.14 12.23
C GLU A 237 11.53 12.19 11.20
N LEU A 238 10.22 12.28 11.00
CA LEU A 238 9.51 11.48 10.01
C LEU A 238 9.82 11.91 8.56
N ARG A 239 9.86 13.20 8.30
CA ARG A 239 10.06 13.79 6.97
C ARG A 239 11.48 13.57 6.45
N ASP A 240 12.47 13.80 7.32
CA ASP A 240 13.88 13.80 6.96
C ASP A 240 14.54 12.42 7.14
N SER A 241 13.77 11.44 7.63
CA SER A 241 14.21 10.05 7.73
C SER A 241 14.61 9.51 6.36
N GLY A 242 15.82 8.97 6.25
CA GLY A 242 16.29 8.31 5.04
C GLY A 242 15.47 7.07 4.64
N ASP A 243 14.67 6.52 5.56
CA ASP A 243 13.77 5.37 5.32
C ASP A 243 12.35 5.76 4.92
N VAL A 244 12.06 7.08 4.87
CA VAL A 244 10.82 7.68 4.37
C VAL A 244 9.54 7.00 4.90
N PRO A 245 9.28 7.02 6.23
CA PRO A 245 8.14 6.32 6.83
C PRO A 245 6.77 6.85 6.35
N LEU A 246 6.69 8.10 5.91
CA LEU A 246 5.46 8.70 5.37
C LEU A 246 5.13 8.20 3.95
N PHE A 247 6.05 7.53 3.27
CA PHE A 247 5.87 7.05 1.90
C PHE A 247 5.16 5.69 1.90
N ASN A 248 3.98 5.64 1.30
CA ASN A 248 3.23 4.40 1.14
C ASN A 248 3.82 3.54 0.01
N ARG A 249 4.71 2.60 0.37
CA ARG A 249 5.38 1.70 -0.58
C ARG A 249 4.41 0.83 -1.35
N ALA A 250 3.31 0.42 -0.73
CA ALA A 250 2.30 -0.44 -1.33
C ALA A 250 1.59 0.21 -2.52
N LEU A 251 1.31 1.52 -2.41
CA LEU A 251 0.50 2.28 -3.35
C LEU A 251 1.32 3.15 -4.30
N GLN A 252 2.41 3.73 -3.81
CA GLN A 252 3.17 4.77 -4.51
C GLN A 252 4.55 4.29 -4.98
N GLY A 253 5.10 3.26 -4.34
CA GLY A 253 6.38 2.67 -4.71
C GLY A 253 6.30 2.04 -6.09
N GLN A 254 7.23 2.41 -6.97
CA GLN A 254 7.33 1.89 -8.33
C GLN A 254 8.67 1.17 -8.48
N TYR A 255 8.60 -0.13 -8.70
CA TYR A 255 9.77 -1.01 -8.72
C TYR A 255 9.74 -1.90 -9.96
N GLU A 256 10.91 -2.29 -10.45
CA GLU A 256 11.00 -3.34 -11.44
C GLU A 256 10.44 -4.66 -10.85
N PRO A 257 9.49 -5.35 -11.51
CA PRO A 257 8.92 -6.60 -10.99
C PRO A 257 9.91 -7.77 -11.00
N GLY A 258 10.94 -7.70 -11.82
CA GLY A 258 11.89 -8.78 -12.02
C GLY A 258 11.19 -10.07 -12.48
N SER A 259 11.71 -11.20 -12.05
CA SER A 259 11.21 -12.53 -12.47
C SER A 259 9.77 -12.84 -12.03
N THR A 260 9.10 -12.01 -11.22
CA THR A 260 7.67 -12.18 -10.92
C THR A 260 6.78 -11.97 -12.15
N LEU A 261 7.30 -11.31 -13.18
CA LEU A 261 6.59 -11.10 -14.45
C LEU A 261 6.58 -12.35 -15.34
N LYS A 262 7.51 -13.30 -15.16
CA LYS A 262 7.70 -14.45 -16.05
C LYS A 262 6.47 -15.34 -16.27
N PRO A 263 5.61 -15.63 -15.27
CA PRO A 263 4.37 -16.37 -15.51
C PRO A 263 3.45 -15.69 -16.53
N PHE A 264 3.36 -14.36 -16.50
CA PHE A 264 2.56 -13.57 -17.44
C PHE A 264 3.16 -13.56 -18.85
N ILE A 265 4.49 -13.45 -18.98
CA ILE A 265 5.20 -13.58 -20.26
C ILE A 265 5.04 -14.97 -20.84
N ALA A 266 5.12 -16.01 -20.00
CA ALA A 266 4.90 -17.41 -20.42
C ALA A 266 3.48 -17.60 -20.95
N LEU A 267 2.48 -17.12 -20.23
CA LEU A 267 1.08 -17.19 -20.66
C LEU A 267 0.86 -16.42 -21.96
N THR A 268 1.45 -15.21 -22.09
CA THR A 268 1.44 -14.45 -23.35
C THR A 268 2.03 -15.26 -24.51
N GLY A 269 3.14 -15.97 -24.27
CA GLY A 269 3.76 -16.84 -25.26
C GLY A 269 2.85 -17.98 -25.73
N LEU A 270 2.13 -18.61 -24.80
CA LEU A 270 1.16 -19.67 -25.08
C LEU A 270 -0.08 -19.11 -25.82
N MET A 271 -0.66 -18.01 -25.34
CA MET A 271 -1.83 -17.37 -25.95
C MET A 271 -1.59 -16.96 -27.41
N THR A 272 -0.39 -16.47 -27.70
CA THR A 272 -0.01 -16.01 -29.06
C THR A 272 0.55 -17.10 -29.95
N GLY A 273 0.69 -18.33 -29.45
CA GLY A 273 1.32 -19.44 -30.16
C GLY A 273 2.82 -19.23 -30.43
N THR A 274 3.45 -18.31 -29.70
CA THR A 274 4.89 -17.99 -29.87
C THR A 274 5.77 -19.06 -29.21
N THR A 275 5.26 -19.76 -28.22
CA THR A 275 5.87 -20.94 -27.58
C THR A 275 4.82 -22.03 -27.36
N THR A 276 5.28 -23.25 -27.10
CA THR A 276 4.43 -24.38 -26.69
C THR A 276 4.98 -25.01 -25.42
N PRO A 277 4.21 -25.87 -24.73
CA PRO A 277 4.71 -26.60 -23.54
C PRO A 277 5.97 -27.42 -23.81
N GLU A 278 6.10 -27.97 -25.03
CA GLU A 278 7.18 -28.85 -25.46
C GLU A 278 8.42 -28.11 -25.99
N PHE A 279 8.26 -26.79 -26.32
CA PHE A 279 9.38 -26.03 -26.85
C PHE A 279 10.50 -25.93 -25.81
N THR A 280 11.72 -26.34 -26.24
CA THR A 280 12.91 -26.44 -25.38
C THR A 280 14.04 -25.61 -25.97
N ILE A 281 14.79 -24.94 -25.11
CA ILE A 281 16.08 -24.31 -25.45
C ILE A 281 17.21 -24.98 -24.66
N HIS A 282 18.45 -24.83 -25.12
CA HIS A 282 19.64 -25.18 -24.36
C HIS A 282 20.28 -23.93 -23.76
N ASP A 283 20.34 -23.86 -22.43
CA ASP A 283 20.75 -22.65 -21.68
C ASP A 283 22.23 -22.62 -21.28
N ASP A 284 23.00 -23.66 -21.53
CA ASP A 284 24.43 -23.62 -21.18
C ASP A 284 25.23 -22.78 -22.18
N PRO A 285 26.15 -21.94 -21.72
CA PRO A 285 26.61 -21.70 -20.34
C PRO A 285 25.90 -20.53 -19.61
N GLY A 286 24.61 -20.26 -19.86
CA GLY A 286 23.81 -19.32 -19.09
C GLY A 286 23.82 -17.89 -19.61
N TRP A 287 23.83 -17.69 -20.94
CA TRP A 287 23.69 -16.36 -21.54
C TRP A 287 22.95 -16.39 -22.89
N PHE A 288 22.34 -15.27 -23.20
CA PHE A 288 21.67 -14.99 -24.47
C PHE A 288 22.34 -13.83 -25.19
N LYS A 289 22.33 -13.87 -26.51
CA LYS A 289 22.92 -12.83 -27.36
C LYS A 289 22.01 -12.49 -28.54
N LEU A 290 21.78 -11.20 -28.74
CA LEU A 290 21.07 -10.72 -29.93
C LEU A 290 21.97 -10.84 -31.18
N PRO A 291 21.39 -11.13 -32.37
CA PRO A 291 22.14 -11.07 -33.62
C PRO A 291 22.83 -9.70 -33.80
N ASN A 292 24.07 -9.74 -34.26
CA ASN A 292 24.89 -8.52 -34.51
C ASN A 292 25.11 -7.61 -33.28
N ASN A 293 25.04 -8.14 -32.08
CA ASN A 293 25.30 -7.41 -30.84
C ASN A 293 26.36 -8.16 -30.02
N SER A 294 27.32 -7.43 -29.46
CA SER A 294 28.36 -8.02 -28.61
C SER A 294 27.93 -8.24 -27.15
N ARG A 295 26.83 -7.59 -26.72
CA ARG A 295 26.32 -7.67 -25.35
C ARG A 295 25.82 -9.08 -25.03
N LEU A 296 26.25 -9.63 -23.89
CA LEU A 296 25.73 -10.87 -23.33
C LEU A 296 24.69 -10.55 -22.26
N TYR A 297 23.48 -11.11 -22.43
CA TYR A 297 22.41 -11.08 -21.43
C TYR A 297 22.50 -12.37 -20.62
N ARG A 298 22.76 -12.26 -19.30
CA ARG A 298 23.16 -13.40 -18.47
C ARG A 298 22.01 -13.96 -17.67
N ASP A 299 22.05 -15.27 -17.50
CA ASP A 299 21.21 -15.91 -16.50
C ASP A 299 21.68 -15.54 -15.09
N TRP A 300 20.81 -15.73 -14.10
CA TRP A 300 21.14 -15.46 -12.70
C TRP A 300 22.19 -16.44 -12.15
N ASN A 301 22.28 -17.63 -12.73
CA ASN A 301 23.26 -18.66 -12.36
C ASN A 301 24.49 -18.69 -13.28
N TRP A 302 24.62 -17.71 -14.18
CA TRP A 302 25.82 -17.56 -15.01
C TRP A 302 27.09 -17.48 -14.16
N LYS A 303 28.13 -18.17 -14.61
CA LYS A 303 29.44 -18.16 -13.97
C LYS A 303 30.53 -17.79 -14.96
N LYS A 304 31.52 -17.02 -14.50
CA LYS A 304 32.68 -16.57 -15.31
C LYS A 304 33.50 -17.72 -15.85
N ASP A 305 33.53 -18.86 -15.15
CA ASP A 305 34.23 -20.07 -15.53
C ASP A 305 33.45 -20.97 -16.51
N GLY A 306 32.30 -20.52 -16.98
CA GLY A 306 31.48 -21.26 -17.96
C GLY A 306 30.64 -22.40 -17.40
N ARG A 307 30.59 -22.58 -16.08
CA ARG A 307 29.79 -23.64 -15.42
C ARG A 307 28.37 -23.22 -15.08
N GLY A 308 27.88 -22.13 -15.67
CA GLY A 308 26.49 -21.67 -15.52
C GLY A 308 25.54 -22.28 -16.52
N GLY A 309 24.25 -21.96 -16.38
CA GLY A 309 23.17 -22.46 -17.22
C GLY A 309 22.27 -23.46 -16.52
N HIS A 310 21.21 -23.90 -17.21
CA HIS A 310 20.19 -24.81 -16.71
C HIS A 310 20.05 -26.08 -17.58
N GLY A 311 20.96 -26.28 -18.57
CA GLY A 311 20.86 -27.35 -19.55
C GLY A 311 19.65 -27.18 -20.46
N ASP A 312 18.94 -28.28 -20.74
CA ASP A 312 17.71 -28.22 -21.52
C ASP A 312 16.54 -27.68 -20.68
N VAL A 313 15.89 -26.65 -21.20
CA VAL A 313 14.87 -25.90 -20.50
C VAL A 313 13.61 -25.77 -21.36
N ASN A 314 12.52 -26.41 -20.92
CA ASN A 314 11.17 -26.14 -21.44
C ASN A 314 10.48 -25.03 -20.65
N LEU A 315 9.25 -24.67 -21.03
CA LEU A 315 8.49 -23.57 -20.39
C LEU A 315 8.30 -23.79 -18.87
N GLN A 316 7.96 -25.01 -18.46
CA GLN A 316 7.75 -25.36 -17.06
C GLN A 316 9.04 -25.20 -16.25
N LYS A 317 10.16 -25.74 -16.75
CA LYS A 317 11.48 -25.58 -16.11
C LYS A 317 11.92 -24.13 -16.09
N ALA A 318 11.64 -23.36 -17.15
CA ALA A 318 11.94 -21.94 -17.20
C ALA A 318 11.25 -21.14 -16.08
N ILE A 319 10.02 -21.51 -15.70
CA ILE A 319 9.29 -20.88 -14.60
C ILE A 319 9.85 -21.32 -13.24
N TYR A 320 9.93 -22.66 -12.97
CA TYR A 320 10.30 -23.10 -11.62
C TYR A 320 11.79 -22.90 -11.31
N ARG A 321 12.67 -22.87 -12.33
CA ARG A 321 14.08 -22.49 -12.19
C ARG A 321 14.34 -21.01 -12.37
N SER A 322 13.34 -20.26 -12.85
CA SER A 322 13.48 -18.84 -13.16
C SER A 322 14.56 -18.54 -14.22
N CYS A 323 14.71 -19.40 -15.23
CA CYS A 323 15.70 -19.26 -16.29
C CYS A 323 15.49 -17.93 -17.06
N ASN A 324 16.51 -17.08 -17.09
CA ASN A 324 16.44 -15.82 -17.83
C ASN A 324 16.56 -16.05 -19.35
N VAL A 325 17.44 -16.96 -19.77
CA VAL A 325 17.75 -17.18 -21.19
C VAL A 325 16.51 -17.60 -21.96
N TYR A 326 15.67 -18.47 -21.38
CA TYR A 326 14.38 -18.83 -21.98
C TYR A 326 13.49 -17.61 -22.22
N PHE A 327 13.40 -16.74 -21.23
CA PHE A 327 12.53 -15.55 -21.31
C PHE A 327 13.14 -14.43 -22.16
N PHE A 328 14.46 -14.35 -22.31
CA PHE A 328 15.09 -13.47 -23.30
C PHE A 328 14.73 -13.86 -24.72
N ASP A 329 14.83 -15.15 -25.04
CA ASP A 329 14.47 -15.70 -26.35
C ASP A 329 12.98 -15.51 -26.64
N LEU A 330 12.11 -15.89 -25.67
CA LEU A 330 10.66 -15.74 -25.81
C LEU A 330 10.25 -14.27 -26.00
N ALA A 331 10.82 -13.33 -25.23
CA ALA A 331 10.49 -11.92 -25.34
C ALA A 331 10.87 -11.34 -26.71
N VAL A 332 12.03 -11.71 -27.25
CA VAL A 332 12.46 -11.27 -28.58
C VAL A 332 11.50 -11.80 -29.66
N LYS A 333 11.06 -13.06 -29.56
CA LYS A 333 10.09 -13.68 -30.48
C LYS A 333 8.70 -13.04 -30.39
N LEU A 334 8.26 -12.68 -29.18
CA LEU A 334 7.00 -11.99 -28.95
C LEU A 334 7.02 -10.56 -29.54
N GLY A 335 8.10 -9.83 -29.27
CA GLY A 335 8.18 -8.39 -29.50
C GLY A 335 7.39 -7.58 -28.46
N ILE A 336 7.76 -6.29 -28.32
CA ILE A 336 7.19 -5.43 -27.28
C ILE A 336 5.68 -5.21 -27.43
N ASP A 337 5.17 -5.16 -28.66
CA ASP A 337 3.76 -4.83 -28.90
C ASP A 337 2.85 -5.93 -28.32
N ARG A 338 3.12 -7.22 -28.60
CA ARG A 338 2.38 -8.35 -28.03
C ARG A 338 2.55 -8.45 -26.50
N ILE A 339 3.77 -8.19 -26.00
CA ILE A 339 4.01 -8.15 -24.55
C ILE A 339 3.16 -7.06 -23.91
N HIS A 340 3.18 -5.85 -24.46
CA HIS A 340 2.41 -4.71 -23.95
C HIS A 340 0.91 -4.99 -23.95
N GLU A 341 0.36 -5.43 -25.09
CA GLU A 341 -1.07 -5.72 -25.22
C GLU A 341 -1.55 -6.78 -24.22
N ASN A 342 -0.82 -7.88 -24.08
CA ASN A 342 -1.23 -8.97 -23.18
C ASN A 342 -1.01 -8.65 -21.70
N LEU A 343 0.05 -7.94 -21.32
CA LEU A 343 0.25 -7.51 -19.94
C LEU A 343 -0.79 -6.47 -19.50
N ALA A 344 -1.26 -5.62 -20.41
CA ALA A 344 -2.33 -4.66 -20.13
C ALA A 344 -3.64 -5.35 -19.69
N LEU A 345 -3.94 -6.56 -20.18
CA LEU A 345 -5.12 -7.34 -19.77
C LEU A 345 -5.09 -7.70 -18.27
N PHE A 346 -3.91 -7.81 -17.67
CA PHE A 346 -3.71 -8.05 -16.23
C PHE A 346 -3.62 -6.76 -15.41
N GLY A 347 -3.87 -5.59 -16.02
CA GLY A 347 -3.88 -4.30 -15.36
C GLY A 347 -2.49 -3.66 -15.20
N PHE A 348 -1.43 -4.21 -15.81
CA PHE A 348 -0.13 -3.54 -15.79
C PHE A 348 -0.19 -2.20 -16.51
N GLY A 349 0.44 -1.16 -15.94
CA GLY A 349 0.39 0.20 -16.45
C GLY A 349 -0.88 0.99 -16.11
N LEU A 350 -1.85 0.38 -15.42
CA LEU A 350 -3.13 1.00 -15.07
C LEU A 350 -3.31 1.10 -13.54
N ASN A 351 -4.03 2.13 -13.10
CA ASN A 351 -4.49 2.22 -11.71
C ASN A 351 -5.95 1.78 -11.64
N THR A 352 -6.18 0.55 -11.19
CA THR A 352 -7.51 -0.05 -11.05
C THR A 352 -8.09 0.09 -9.64
N ALA A 353 -7.34 0.59 -8.65
CA ALA A 353 -7.81 0.75 -7.27
C ALA A 353 -8.97 1.76 -7.18
N ILE A 354 -10.02 1.40 -6.43
CA ILE A 354 -11.22 2.23 -6.32
C ILE A 354 -11.04 3.34 -5.28
N ASP A 355 -10.76 2.95 -4.05
CA ASP A 355 -10.87 3.76 -2.84
C ASP A 355 -9.51 4.06 -2.19
N LEU A 356 -8.47 4.04 -3.01
CA LEU A 356 -7.09 4.36 -2.63
C LEU A 356 -6.57 5.48 -3.55
N PRO A 357 -6.89 6.74 -3.25
CA PRO A 357 -6.63 7.88 -4.15
C PRO A 357 -5.13 8.12 -4.42
N GLU A 358 -4.24 7.66 -3.53
CA GLU A 358 -2.78 7.79 -3.70
C GLU A 358 -2.16 6.71 -4.58
N ALA A 359 -2.92 5.68 -5.00
CA ALA A 359 -2.39 4.58 -5.80
C ALA A 359 -1.89 5.05 -7.17
N ARG A 360 -0.72 4.57 -7.55
CA ARG A 360 -0.09 4.84 -8.86
C ARG A 360 -0.28 3.68 -9.83
N SER A 361 -0.17 3.96 -11.11
CA SER A 361 -0.37 2.97 -12.18
C SER A 361 0.83 2.07 -12.46
N GLY A 362 2.03 2.39 -11.95
CA GLY A 362 3.24 1.80 -12.49
C GLY A 362 3.55 2.30 -13.91
N LEU A 363 4.38 1.57 -14.65
CA LEU A 363 4.74 1.87 -16.03
C LEU A 363 4.81 0.57 -16.85
N LEU A 364 3.95 0.43 -17.84
CA LEU A 364 4.04 -0.59 -18.87
C LEU A 364 4.59 0.06 -20.16
N PRO A 365 5.87 -0.17 -20.50
CA PRO A 365 6.50 0.53 -21.61
C PRO A 365 5.99 0.03 -22.98
N SER A 366 5.99 0.95 -23.95
CA SER A 366 5.66 0.69 -25.35
C SER A 366 6.58 1.47 -26.27
N ARG A 367 6.50 1.20 -27.59
CA ARG A 367 7.22 1.99 -28.60
C ARG A 367 6.84 3.47 -28.55
N ASP A 368 5.54 3.74 -28.43
CA ASP A 368 5.02 5.11 -28.40
C ASP A 368 5.41 5.83 -27.12
N TRP A 369 5.32 5.14 -25.97
CA TRP A 369 5.80 5.69 -24.71
C TRP A 369 7.28 6.09 -24.79
N LYS A 370 8.16 5.22 -25.29
CA LYS A 370 9.60 5.50 -25.37
C LYS A 370 9.89 6.67 -26.32
N ARG A 371 9.19 6.74 -27.46
CA ARG A 371 9.30 7.86 -28.40
C ARG A 371 8.84 9.16 -27.76
N ALA A 372 7.70 9.15 -27.07
CA ALA A 372 7.12 10.33 -26.44
C ALA A 372 7.94 10.86 -25.27
N THR A 373 8.49 9.97 -24.44
CA THR A 373 9.17 10.37 -23.18
C THR A 373 10.68 10.55 -23.34
N ARG A 374 11.33 9.80 -24.24
CA ARG A 374 12.79 9.80 -24.41
C ARG A 374 13.26 10.27 -25.81
N GLY A 375 12.35 10.46 -26.75
CA GLY A 375 12.70 10.83 -28.13
C GLY A 375 13.49 9.74 -28.88
N LEU A 376 13.47 8.48 -28.40
CA LEU A 376 14.26 7.39 -28.94
C LEU A 376 13.36 6.28 -29.51
N PRO A 377 13.81 5.56 -30.56
CA PRO A 377 13.12 4.36 -31.03
C PRO A 377 13.24 3.22 -30.02
N TRP A 378 12.38 2.22 -30.17
CA TRP A 378 12.47 0.98 -29.42
C TRP A 378 13.55 0.06 -30.01
N TYR A 379 14.43 -0.46 -29.16
CA TYR A 379 15.49 -1.37 -29.59
C TYR A 379 15.21 -2.81 -29.13
N PRO A 380 15.70 -3.85 -29.86
CA PRO A 380 15.53 -5.23 -29.42
C PRO A 380 16.04 -5.52 -28.00
N GLY A 381 17.11 -4.85 -27.57
CA GLY A 381 17.65 -4.96 -26.21
C GLY A 381 16.71 -4.48 -25.11
N ASP A 382 15.83 -3.52 -25.41
CA ASP A 382 14.79 -3.10 -24.47
C ASP A 382 13.80 -4.26 -24.22
N THR A 383 13.39 -4.95 -25.30
CA THR A 383 12.47 -6.10 -25.20
C THR A 383 13.10 -7.25 -24.39
N VAL A 384 14.39 -7.52 -24.54
CA VAL A 384 15.11 -8.55 -23.76
C VAL A 384 14.95 -8.27 -22.26
N ASN A 385 15.16 -7.03 -21.82
CA ASN A 385 15.04 -6.65 -20.41
C ASN A 385 13.59 -6.79 -19.90
N ILE A 386 12.59 -6.37 -20.70
CA ILE A 386 11.17 -6.50 -20.34
C ILE A 386 10.78 -7.98 -20.16
N GLY A 387 11.35 -8.90 -20.93
CA GLY A 387 11.09 -10.35 -20.82
C GLY A 387 11.35 -10.94 -19.44
N ILE A 388 12.18 -10.30 -18.64
CA ILE A 388 12.47 -10.70 -17.25
C ILE A 388 12.01 -9.67 -16.20
N GLY A 389 11.17 -8.72 -16.62
CA GLY A 389 10.60 -7.70 -15.73
C GLY A 389 11.59 -6.63 -15.27
N GLN A 390 12.56 -6.29 -16.11
CA GLN A 390 13.56 -5.24 -15.86
C GLN A 390 13.52 -4.15 -16.93
N GLY A 391 14.38 -3.16 -16.81
CA GLY A 391 14.46 -2.02 -17.73
C GLY A 391 13.45 -0.95 -17.38
N ASP A 392 12.61 -0.54 -18.35
CA ASP A 392 11.64 0.53 -18.14
C ASP A 392 10.32 0.06 -17.49
N MET A 393 10.15 -1.25 -17.25
CA MET A 393 8.95 -1.81 -16.61
C MET A 393 8.93 -1.50 -15.12
N LEU A 394 7.86 -0.82 -14.65
CA LEU A 394 7.66 -0.52 -13.24
C LEU A 394 6.25 -0.94 -12.79
N VAL A 395 6.17 -1.53 -11.61
CA VAL A 395 4.90 -1.90 -10.98
C VAL A 395 4.81 -1.35 -9.57
N THR A 396 3.60 -1.07 -9.10
CA THR A 396 3.36 -0.94 -7.66
C THR A 396 3.08 -2.31 -7.06
N PRO A 397 3.38 -2.52 -5.77
CA PRO A 397 3.03 -3.77 -5.09
C PRO A 397 1.54 -4.11 -5.16
N LEU A 398 0.67 -3.10 -5.04
CA LEU A 398 -0.77 -3.29 -5.22
C LEU A 398 -1.11 -3.77 -6.63
N GLN A 399 -0.54 -3.15 -7.66
CA GLN A 399 -0.76 -3.56 -9.04
C GLN A 399 -0.31 -5.00 -9.29
N LEU A 400 0.88 -5.37 -8.79
CA LEU A 400 1.40 -6.73 -8.93
C LEU A 400 0.53 -7.76 -8.19
N ALA A 401 0.09 -7.45 -6.97
CA ALA A 401 -0.83 -8.33 -6.23
C ALA A 401 -2.17 -8.50 -6.95
N THR A 402 -2.70 -7.43 -7.57
CA THR A 402 -3.93 -7.47 -8.36
C THR A 402 -3.76 -8.33 -9.62
N ALA A 403 -2.65 -8.19 -10.33
CA ALA A 403 -2.35 -9.03 -11.49
C ALA A 403 -2.24 -10.51 -11.09
N VAL A 404 -1.62 -10.82 -9.93
CA VAL A 404 -1.55 -12.18 -9.39
C VAL A 404 -2.93 -12.71 -8.99
N ALA A 405 -3.82 -11.88 -8.45
CA ALA A 405 -5.20 -12.26 -8.16
C ALA A 405 -5.98 -12.59 -9.44
N THR A 406 -5.83 -11.79 -10.50
CA THR A 406 -6.40 -12.07 -11.82
C THR A 406 -5.84 -13.37 -12.41
N LEU A 407 -4.54 -13.61 -12.27
CA LEU A 407 -3.92 -14.88 -12.69
C LEU A 407 -4.53 -16.06 -11.92
N ALA A 408 -4.61 -15.96 -10.58
CA ALA A 408 -5.19 -16.99 -9.71
C ALA A 408 -6.65 -17.31 -10.05
N ASN A 409 -7.40 -16.34 -10.55
CA ASN A 409 -8.78 -16.47 -11.03
C ASN A 409 -8.90 -16.92 -12.50
N ARG A 410 -7.82 -17.43 -13.09
CA ARG A 410 -7.83 -17.87 -14.50
C ARG A 410 -8.30 -16.78 -15.47
N GLY A 411 -7.83 -15.55 -15.24
CA GLY A 411 -8.13 -14.39 -16.09
C GLY A 411 -9.37 -13.59 -15.69
N LYS A 412 -10.17 -14.05 -14.74
CA LYS A 412 -11.26 -13.23 -14.23
C LYS A 412 -10.69 -12.05 -13.44
N THR A 413 -10.92 -10.85 -13.94
CA THR A 413 -10.33 -9.63 -13.40
C THR A 413 -11.00 -9.21 -12.10
N VAL A 414 -10.24 -8.58 -11.23
CA VAL A 414 -10.73 -8.04 -9.95
C VAL A 414 -10.29 -6.60 -9.78
N VAL A 415 -11.10 -5.86 -9.03
CA VAL A 415 -10.83 -4.45 -8.72
C VAL A 415 -10.41 -4.34 -7.26
N PRO A 416 -9.16 -3.95 -6.97
CA PRO A 416 -8.69 -3.84 -5.59
C PRO A 416 -9.42 -2.73 -4.86
N ARG A 417 -9.92 -3.05 -3.65
CA ARG A 417 -10.69 -2.13 -2.82
C ARG A 417 -10.57 -2.43 -1.33
N MET A 418 -10.68 -1.38 -0.53
CA MET A 418 -10.72 -1.50 0.94
C MET A 418 -12.14 -1.76 1.43
N LEU A 419 -13.14 -1.09 0.87
CA LEU A 419 -14.54 -1.18 1.34
C LEU A 419 -15.16 -2.54 1.08
N LYS A 420 -15.68 -3.15 2.15
CA LYS A 420 -16.50 -4.37 2.11
C LYS A 420 -18.00 -4.04 2.15
N SER A 421 -18.42 -3.19 3.07
CA SER A 421 -19.80 -2.76 3.26
C SER A 421 -19.90 -1.48 4.09
N GLY A 422 -21.11 -0.90 4.16
CA GLY A 422 -21.43 0.32 4.89
C GLY A 422 -22.01 1.38 3.99
N VAL A 423 -21.38 1.68 2.88
CA VAL A 423 -21.83 2.68 1.90
C VAL A 423 -21.79 2.10 0.49
N GLU A 424 -22.49 2.75 -0.44
CA GLU A 424 -22.41 2.40 -1.86
C GLU A 424 -21.13 2.92 -2.49
N LEU A 425 -20.53 2.10 -3.35
CA LEU A 425 -19.39 2.53 -4.16
C LEU A 425 -19.85 3.56 -5.19
N PRO A 426 -19.06 4.64 -5.40
CA PRO A 426 -19.39 5.63 -6.42
C PRO A 426 -19.37 5.04 -7.83
N GLU A 427 -20.17 5.59 -8.75
CA GLU A 427 -20.26 5.12 -10.15
C GLU A 427 -18.89 5.08 -10.86
N GLN A 428 -17.99 6.03 -10.54
CA GLN A 428 -16.63 6.03 -11.09
C GLN A 428 -15.82 4.77 -10.73
N ALA A 429 -16.21 4.06 -9.67
CA ALA A 429 -15.58 2.81 -9.27
C ALA A 429 -15.84 1.68 -10.27
N LYS A 430 -17.02 1.65 -10.88
CA LYS A 430 -17.40 0.65 -11.89
C LYS A 430 -16.57 0.80 -13.18
N ALA A 431 -16.16 2.01 -13.52
CA ALA A 431 -15.35 2.29 -14.72
C ALA A 431 -13.91 1.76 -14.64
N LYS A 432 -13.46 1.30 -13.48
CA LYS A 432 -12.12 0.74 -13.28
C LYS A 432 -12.04 -0.78 -13.47
N GLN A 433 -13.17 -1.44 -13.63
CA GLN A 433 -13.19 -2.87 -13.95
C GLN A 433 -12.62 -3.08 -15.35
N LEU A 434 -11.65 -3.97 -15.46
CA LEU A 434 -11.13 -4.44 -16.74
C LEU A 434 -11.98 -5.60 -17.25
N ASP A 435 -11.94 -5.82 -18.57
CA ASP A 435 -12.51 -7.01 -19.17
C ASP A 435 -11.74 -8.25 -18.72
N ASP A 436 -12.41 -9.39 -18.62
CA ASP A 436 -11.77 -10.65 -18.28
C ASP A 436 -10.81 -11.09 -19.39
N VAL A 437 -9.74 -11.78 -19.03
CA VAL A 437 -8.78 -12.35 -19.98
C VAL A 437 -9.40 -13.59 -20.60
N GLU A 438 -10.11 -13.37 -21.71
CA GLU A 438 -10.87 -14.40 -22.39
C GLU A 438 -10.03 -15.27 -23.34
N GLN A 439 -10.60 -16.39 -23.78
CA GLN A 439 -10.08 -17.28 -24.85
C GLN A 439 -8.73 -17.92 -24.52
N VAL A 440 -8.36 -18.03 -23.26
CA VAL A 440 -7.20 -18.81 -22.82
C VAL A 440 -7.62 -20.25 -22.55
N PRO A 441 -7.07 -21.25 -23.28
CA PRO A 441 -7.36 -22.65 -23.00
C PRO A 441 -7.02 -23.04 -21.56
N GLU A 442 -7.90 -23.82 -20.92
CA GLU A 442 -7.78 -24.23 -19.53
C GLU A 442 -6.42 -24.87 -19.22
N GLN A 443 -5.94 -25.71 -20.13
CA GLN A 443 -4.61 -26.36 -20.04
C GLN A 443 -3.44 -25.37 -19.92
N PHE A 444 -3.58 -24.11 -20.37
CA PHE A 444 -2.51 -23.12 -20.24
C PHE A 444 -2.48 -22.55 -18.81
N TRP A 445 -3.66 -22.34 -18.22
CA TRP A 445 -3.74 -21.99 -16.80
C TRP A 445 -3.17 -23.08 -15.93
N ASP A 446 -3.55 -24.35 -16.18
CA ASP A 446 -3.04 -25.51 -15.44
C ASP A 446 -1.52 -25.59 -15.52
N LEU A 447 -0.94 -25.43 -16.70
CA LEU A 447 0.50 -25.45 -16.91
C LEU A 447 1.22 -24.35 -16.12
N ILE A 448 0.67 -23.12 -16.15
CA ILE A 448 1.25 -22.00 -15.38
C ILE A 448 1.14 -22.26 -13.88
N PHE A 449 0.00 -22.72 -13.39
CA PHE A 449 -0.24 -23.01 -11.97
C PHE A 449 0.65 -24.12 -11.46
N GLU A 450 0.75 -25.22 -12.22
CA GLU A 450 1.66 -26.32 -11.92
C GLU A 450 3.12 -25.84 -11.87
N SER A 451 3.53 -25.05 -12.87
CA SER A 451 4.90 -24.53 -12.94
C SER A 451 5.21 -23.59 -11.77
N MET A 452 4.26 -22.74 -11.37
CA MET A 452 4.38 -21.88 -10.17
C MET A 452 4.32 -22.71 -8.87
N GLY A 453 3.56 -23.78 -8.85
CA GLY A 453 3.55 -24.76 -7.74
C GLY A 453 4.91 -25.43 -7.57
N MET A 454 5.55 -25.80 -8.66
CA MET A 454 6.90 -26.39 -8.66
C MET A 454 7.97 -25.43 -8.10
N VAL A 455 7.82 -24.13 -8.18
CA VAL A 455 8.73 -23.15 -7.54
C VAL A 455 8.87 -23.45 -6.04
N VAL A 456 7.79 -23.87 -5.39
CA VAL A 456 7.70 -24.12 -3.95
C VAL A 456 7.83 -25.59 -3.61
N HIS A 457 7.12 -26.47 -4.33
CA HIS A 457 6.92 -27.87 -3.92
C HIS A 457 7.90 -28.86 -4.56
N ARG A 458 8.57 -28.49 -5.68
CA ARG A 458 9.52 -29.37 -6.34
C ARG A 458 10.83 -29.44 -5.57
N GLY A 459 11.04 -30.51 -4.84
CA GLY A 459 12.22 -30.72 -4.02
C GLY A 459 12.78 -32.12 -4.08
N ASN A 460 13.99 -32.32 -3.55
CA ASN A 460 14.71 -33.58 -3.52
C ASN A 460 14.98 -34.17 -4.91
N MET A 461 15.06 -33.34 -5.96
CA MET A 461 15.27 -33.74 -7.36
C MET A 461 16.74 -33.72 -7.78
N GLY A 462 17.65 -33.39 -6.87
CA GLY A 462 19.08 -33.22 -7.15
C GLY A 462 19.48 -31.75 -7.41
N PHE A 463 20.79 -31.58 -7.62
CA PHE A 463 21.38 -30.27 -7.84
C PHE A 463 20.83 -29.62 -9.12
N GLY A 464 20.36 -28.39 -9.02
CA GLY A 464 19.88 -27.65 -10.17
C GLY A 464 18.44 -27.97 -10.61
N GLU A 465 17.73 -28.94 -10.00
CA GLU A 465 16.40 -29.40 -10.42
C GLU A 465 15.28 -29.04 -9.44
N ASN A 466 15.62 -28.53 -8.25
CA ASN A 466 14.62 -28.08 -7.26
C ASN A 466 14.02 -26.73 -7.65
N GLY A 467 12.78 -26.51 -7.21
CA GLY A 467 12.15 -25.18 -7.30
C GLY A 467 12.95 -24.11 -6.55
N THR A 468 12.96 -22.88 -7.06
CA THR A 468 13.80 -21.80 -6.50
C THR A 468 13.49 -21.45 -5.04
N ALA A 469 12.25 -21.65 -4.59
CA ALA A 469 11.84 -21.36 -3.21
C ALA A 469 11.77 -22.60 -2.32
N TRP A 470 11.90 -23.82 -2.88
CA TRP A 470 11.71 -25.06 -2.12
C TRP A 470 12.58 -25.16 -0.87
N ALA A 471 13.86 -24.80 -0.95
CA ALA A 471 14.79 -24.89 0.17
C ALA A 471 14.39 -24.00 1.36
N TYR A 472 13.69 -22.91 1.10
CA TYR A 472 13.32 -21.90 2.08
C TYR A 472 11.92 -22.10 2.67
N ILE A 473 10.95 -22.52 1.83
CA ILE A 473 9.55 -22.57 2.21
C ILE A 473 8.80 -23.85 1.80
N GLY A 474 9.39 -24.71 0.97
CA GLY A 474 8.70 -25.89 0.44
C GLY A 474 8.60 -27.07 1.41
N ARG A 475 9.33 -27.04 2.55
CA ARG A 475 9.31 -28.11 3.53
C ARG A 475 8.14 -27.96 4.51
N ASN A 476 7.46 -29.07 4.81
CA ASN A 476 6.40 -29.12 5.82
C ASN A 476 5.28 -28.11 5.59
N ILE A 477 4.87 -27.94 4.35
CA ILE A 477 3.74 -27.09 3.98
C ILE A 477 2.46 -27.93 3.91
N ALA A 478 1.40 -27.47 4.58
CA ALA A 478 0.14 -28.21 4.72
C ALA A 478 -0.87 -27.95 3.58
N TYR A 479 -0.58 -27.04 2.67
CA TYR A 479 -1.43 -26.66 1.54
C TYR A 479 -0.60 -26.54 0.26
N GLN A 480 -1.27 -26.55 -0.89
CA GLN A 480 -0.63 -26.29 -2.18
C GLN A 480 -0.66 -24.80 -2.48
N MET A 481 0.49 -24.20 -2.76
CA MET A 481 0.59 -22.81 -3.18
C MET A 481 1.36 -22.66 -4.49
N ALA A 482 0.92 -21.77 -5.33
CA ALA A 482 1.66 -21.28 -6.48
C ALA A 482 2.47 -20.04 -6.08
N GLY A 483 3.72 -19.97 -6.50
CA GLY A 483 4.57 -18.83 -6.16
C GLY A 483 5.59 -18.50 -7.23
N LYS A 484 6.14 -17.29 -7.18
CA LYS A 484 7.26 -16.88 -8.04
C LYS A 484 8.13 -15.89 -7.32
N SER A 485 9.41 -16.20 -7.22
CA SER A 485 10.43 -15.27 -6.72
C SER A 485 10.84 -14.29 -7.81
N GLY A 486 11.12 -13.07 -7.40
CA GLY A 486 11.70 -12.02 -8.22
C GLY A 486 12.89 -11.37 -7.52
N THR A 487 13.75 -10.81 -8.32
CA THR A 487 14.90 -10.03 -7.84
C THR A 487 15.07 -8.87 -8.82
N ALA A 488 14.92 -7.65 -8.32
CA ALA A 488 15.05 -6.45 -9.13
C ALA A 488 16.41 -5.78 -8.87
N GLN A 489 17.13 -5.45 -9.92
CA GLN A 489 18.43 -4.78 -9.82
C GLN A 489 18.24 -3.31 -9.46
N VAL A 490 19.06 -2.82 -8.52
CA VAL A 490 19.10 -1.39 -8.14
C VAL A 490 20.26 -0.69 -8.84
N VAL A 491 21.36 -1.42 -9.06
CA VAL A 491 22.55 -0.91 -9.74
C VAL A 491 22.94 -1.80 -10.91
N GLY A 492 23.51 -1.23 -11.96
CA GLY A 492 24.00 -1.98 -13.12
C GLY A 492 25.24 -2.81 -12.76
N ILE A 493 25.30 -4.05 -13.28
CA ILE A 493 26.47 -4.91 -13.14
C ILE A 493 27.33 -4.76 -14.42
N PRO A 494 28.64 -4.43 -14.32
CA PRO A 494 29.51 -4.33 -15.48
C PRO A 494 29.57 -5.64 -16.28
N GLN A 495 29.83 -5.52 -17.58
CA GLN A 495 30.05 -6.70 -18.42
C GLN A 495 31.32 -7.47 -17.96
N GLY A 496 31.18 -8.78 -17.74
CA GLY A 496 32.29 -9.63 -17.29
C GLY A 496 32.41 -9.78 -15.78
N GLU A 497 31.62 -9.05 -14.99
CA GLU A 497 31.62 -9.17 -13.51
C GLU A 497 30.44 -10.01 -13.00
N GLU A 498 30.64 -10.74 -11.92
CA GLU A 498 29.56 -11.40 -11.15
C GLU A 498 28.97 -10.41 -10.15
N TYR A 499 27.70 -10.62 -9.79
CA TYR A 499 27.07 -9.85 -8.72
C TYR A 499 27.54 -10.38 -7.37
N ASP A 500 28.15 -9.52 -6.59
CA ASP A 500 28.52 -9.81 -5.20
C ASP A 500 27.77 -8.86 -4.25
N GLU A 501 26.87 -9.44 -3.45
CA GLU A 501 26.05 -8.70 -2.52
C GLU A 501 26.84 -8.19 -1.31
N GLU A 502 27.91 -8.89 -0.93
CA GLU A 502 28.74 -8.54 0.24
C GLU A 502 29.58 -7.28 -0.02
N GLU A 503 29.98 -7.06 -1.27
CA GLU A 503 30.73 -5.88 -1.69
C GLU A 503 29.86 -4.62 -1.85
N LEU A 504 28.53 -4.76 -1.86
CA LEU A 504 27.61 -3.65 -2.08
C LEU A 504 27.11 -3.03 -0.77
N ALA A 505 27.04 -1.70 -0.72
CA ALA A 505 26.30 -1.01 0.32
C ALA A 505 24.84 -1.47 0.32
N GLU A 506 24.21 -1.61 1.49
CA GLU A 506 22.86 -2.15 1.64
C GLU A 506 21.87 -1.56 0.64
N ARG A 507 21.84 -0.23 0.49
CA ARG A 507 20.90 0.48 -0.41
C ARG A 507 21.14 0.24 -1.91
N HIS A 508 22.22 -0.40 -2.28
CA HIS A 508 22.53 -0.80 -3.66
C HIS A 508 22.22 -2.27 -3.93
N ARG A 509 21.88 -3.04 -2.89
CA ARG A 509 21.48 -4.44 -3.05
C ARG A 509 20.15 -4.54 -3.79
N LYS A 510 19.95 -5.67 -4.42
CA LYS A 510 18.72 -5.97 -5.17
C LYS A 510 17.49 -5.95 -4.27
N HIS A 511 16.34 -5.55 -4.82
CA HIS A 511 15.06 -5.74 -4.15
C HIS A 511 14.62 -7.19 -4.25
N ALA A 512 14.13 -7.75 -3.15
CA ALA A 512 13.62 -9.11 -3.07
C ALA A 512 12.09 -9.11 -3.24
N TRP A 513 11.58 -9.83 -4.24
CA TRP A 513 10.17 -10.02 -4.49
C TRP A 513 9.74 -11.47 -4.29
N PHE A 514 8.53 -11.66 -3.82
CA PHE A 514 7.82 -12.92 -3.91
C PHE A 514 6.32 -12.65 -4.13
N VAL A 515 5.75 -13.33 -5.13
CA VAL A 515 4.31 -13.35 -5.36
C VAL A 515 3.78 -14.74 -5.18
N ALA A 516 2.56 -14.87 -4.67
CA ALA A 516 1.94 -16.17 -4.47
C ALA A 516 0.42 -16.08 -4.43
N PHE A 517 -0.22 -17.21 -4.68
CA PHE A 517 -1.63 -17.42 -4.33
C PHE A 517 -1.82 -18.83 -3.75
N ALA A 518 -2.81 -19.00 -2.91
CA ALA A 518 -3.08 -20.28 -2.25
C ALA A 518 -4.56 -20.37 -1.78
N PRO A 519 -5.12 -21.60 -1.70
CA PRO A 519 -4.65 -22.84 -2.33
C PRO A 519 -4.63 -22.75 -3.85
N ILE A 520 -3.89 -23.64 -4.56
CA ILE A 520 -3.82 -23.60 -6.03
C ILE A 520 -5.16 -23.89 -6.68
N GLU A 521 -5.90 -24.88 -6.16
CA GLU A 521 -7.16 -25.35 -6.74
C GLU A 521 -8.33 -24.37 -6.52
N ASP A 522 -8.35 -23.70 -5.35
CA ASP A 522 -9.39 -22.75 -4.97
C ASP A 522 -8.76 -21.54 -4.22
N PRO A 523 -8.19 -20.60 -4.96
CA PRO A 523 -7.43 -19.49 -4.37
C PRO A 523 -8.26 -18.63 -3.42
N LYS A 524 -7.83 -18.52 -2.16
CA LYS A 524 -8.44 -17.70 -1.11
C LYS A 524 -7.68 -16.43 -0.82
N ILE A 525 -6.40 -16.40 -1.19
CA ILE A 525 -5.52 -15.27 -0.99
C ILE A 525 -4.49 -15.20 -2.11
N ALA A 526 -4.28 -14.02 -2.67
CA ALA A 526 -3.19 -13.69 -3.58
C ALA A 526 -2.38 -12.55 -2.96
N LEU A 527 -1.06 -12.60 -3.06
CA LEU A 527 -0.20 -11.62 -2.41
C LEU A 527 1.06 -11.27 -3.22
N ALA A 528 1.56 -10.07 -2.94
CA ALA A 528 2.87 -9.61 -3.35
C ALA A 528 3.65 -9.11 -2.12
N VAL A 529 4.86 -9.60 -1.96
CA VAL A 529 5.82 -9.20 -0.92
C VAL A 529 7.03 -8.57 -1.58
N LEU A 530 7.39 -7.39 -1.13
CA LEU A 530 8.62 -6.70 -1.49
C LEU A 530 9.45 -6.42 -0.23
N VAL A 531 10.73 -6.75 -0.29
CA VAL A 531 11.74 -6.29 0.68
C VAL A 531 12.77 -5.46 -0.07
N GLU A 532 12.80 -4.17 0.23
CA GLU A 532 13.78 -3.26 -0.37
C GLU A 532 15.19 -3.66 0.04
N ASN A 533 16.08 -3.74 -0.95
CA ASN A 533 17.51 -4.06 -0.75
C ASN A 533 17.77 -5.38 0.01
N GLY A 534 16.78 -6.30 -0.03
CA GLY A 534 16.82 -7.58 0.69
C GLY A 534 17.59 -8.69 -0.03
N GLY A 535 18.11 -8.44 -1.24
CA GLY A 535 18.86 -9.45 -2.01
C GLY A 535 17.96 -10.43 -2.76
N GLY A 536 18.01 -11.71 -2.42
CA GLY A 536 17.32 -12.78 -3.15
C GLY A 536 15.86 -12.97 -2.74
N GLY A 537 14.93 -12.92 -3.71
CA GLY A 537 13.48 -13.07 -3.45
C GLY A 537 13.12 -14.40 -2.78
N SER A 538 13.76 -15.50 -3.19
CA SER A 538 13.53 -16.83 -2.60
C SER A 538 13.99 -16.92 -1.14
N ALA A 539 15.10 -16.28 -0.79
CA ALA A 539 15.66 -16.37 0.56
C ALA A 539 14.99 -15.41 1.56
N VAL A 540 14.55 -14.24 1.09
CA VAL A 540 14.12 -13.16 1.97
C VAL A 540 12.61 -12.90 1.90
N ALA A 541 12.05 -12.77 0.69
CA ALA A 541 10.63 -12.45 0.53
C ALA A 541 9.72 -13.69 0.64
N SER A 542 10.17 -14.89 0.19
CA SER A 542 9.33 -16.09 0.27
C SER A 542 9.02 -16.54 1.71
N PRO A 543 9.95 -16.47 2.70
CA PRO A 543 9.60 -16.78 4.10
C PRO A 543 8.56 -15.82 4.70
N VAL A 544 8.58 -14.55 4.28
CA VAL A 544 7.54 -13.59 4.68
C VAL A 544 6.19 -14.02 4.13
N ALA A 545 6.12 -14.30 2.81
CA ALA A 545 4.91 -14.79 2.17
C ALA A 545 4.37 -16.07 2.82
N ARG A 546 5.25 -17.05 3.15
CA ARG A 546 4.86 -18.29 3.80
C ARG A 546 4.22 -18.06 5.16
N LYS A 547 4.78 -17.20 6.01
CA LYS A 547 4.19 -16.89 7.32
C LYS A 547 2.80 -16.27 7.22
N ILE A 548 2.60 -15.39 6.24
CA ILE A 548 1.30 -14.76 5.98
C ILE A 548 0.26 -15.80 5.56
N LEU A 549 0.64 -16.70 4.64
CA LEU A 549 -0.24 -17.77 4.17
C LEU A 549 -0.54 -18.79 5.26
N ASP A 550 0.45 -19.16 6.07
CA ASP A 550 0.26 -20.06 7.22
C ASP A 550 -0.74 -19.46 8.21
N TYR A 551 -0.59 -18.17 8.56
CA TYR A 551 -1.55 -17.48 9.40
C TYR A 551 -2.96 -17.51 8.81
N TYR A 552 -3.11 -17.09 7.55
CA TYR A 552 -4.42 -16.95 6.92
C TYR A 552 -5.14 -18.28 6.72
N LEU A 553 -4.42 -19.31 6.27
CA LEU A 553 -5.02 -20.61 5.91
C LEU A 553 -5.08 -21.60 7.07
N LEU A 554 -4.22 -21.47 8.09
CA LEU A 554 -4.09 -22.47 9.15
C LEU A 554 -4.48 -21.96 10.55
N GLU A 555 -4.30 -20.66 10.83
CA GLU A 555 -4.43 -20.11 12.19
C GLU A 555 -5.57 -19.11 12.33
N SER A 556 -5.98 -18.43 11.22
CA SER A 556 -7.00 -17.37 11.30
C SER A 556 -8.41 -17.91 11.61
N ARG A 557 -9.28 -17.01 12.06
CA ARG A 557 -10.72 -17.29 12.28
C ARG A 557 -11.44 -17.78 11.03
N TYR A 558 -10.87 -17.57 9.83
CA TYR A 558 -11.38 -18.10 8.57
C TYR A 558 -11.47 -19.64 8.57
N LYS A 559 -10.56 -20.33 9.29
CA LYS A 559 -10.60 -21.78 9.47
C LYS A 559 -11.76 -22.23 10.37
N VAL A 560 -12.12 -21.43 11.38
CA VAL A 560 -13.22 -21.74 12.31
C VAL A 560 -14.57 -21.71 11.59
N ALA A 561 -14.77 -20.75 10.68
CA ALA A 561 -16.03 -20.63 9.92
C ALA A 561 -16.22 -21.74 8.87
N GLN A 562 -15.16 -22.40 8.40
CA GLN A 562 -15.25 -23.53 7.46
C GLN A 562 -15.43 -24.90 8.14
N LEU A 563 -15.28 -24.97 9.46
CA LEU A 563 -15.49 -26.20 10.23
C LEU A 563 -16.92 -26.29 10.80
N ASP A 564 -17.69 -25.20 10.71
CA ASP A 564 -19.07 -25.10 11.19
C ASP A 564 -20.11 -25.18 10.04
N ASP A 565 -19.69 -25.30 8.78
CA ASP A 565 -20.50 -25.63 7.60
C ASP A 565 -20.29 -27.11 7.17
#